data_6c86be404a83adcf0fd8821c1b706a16
#
_entry.id   6c86be404a83adcf0fd8821c1b706a16
#
_cell.length_a   1.000
_cell.length_b   1.000
_cell.length_c   1.000
_cell.angle_alpha   90.00
_cell.angle_beta   90.00
_cell.angle_gamma   90.00
#
_symmetry.space_group_name_H-M   'P 1'
#
loop_
_entity.id
_entity.type
_entity.pdbx_description
1 polymer ?
#
loop_
_entity_poly.entity_id
_entity_poly.type
_entity_poly.pdbx_seq_one_letter_code
_entity_poly.pdbx_strand_id
1 'polypeptide(L)'
;MTQLPPPPASLHLMGIGGTAMGAFAGMLQDLGYRVRGSDTALYPPMSDVLARLQIPVLEGFVASNLEPRPDLVVVGNVIRQTYEEAQALLASDIPYTSMPHLLGEAFLRPAHSTVVAGTHGKTTTTALTAWLLDVAGLQPGFLIGGVAANFDRTARAGARTHFVVEGDEYDTAFFDKRPKFVHYHPNTAILTSVEFDHADIYRDLDHVKEAFRTLVADVPEDGLLVARWDDANVRDVATGAKCEVWRYGPTHAWDGRVVEIDPQTGRMRFQVLHHGKPLGTFETCMVGTHNLYNQVAAAAAAIRVGATPEQLAEGFATFRGIKRRQEVIGEPGHVTVVDDFAHHPTAVRVTLDALRQRFGGRRLWAVWEPRSATSRRSVFQAQYAEAFDAADQVIIAEPFGASALSEGEAFSSGALAEALTARGVEAVALPDADAIADVVLARARPMDVVAVLSNGGFGGLHKKLLEGLEARFGAEPT
;
A
#
# COMPACT_ATOMS: atom_id res chain seq x y z
N MET A 1 -23.95 8.19 18.60
CA MET A 1 -22.68 8.02 17.89
C MET A 1 -21.57 8.41 18.85
N THR A 2 -20.57 7.55 19.01
CA THR A 2 -19.47 7.80 19.95
C THR A 2 -18.58 8.90 19.38
N GLN A 3 -18.60 10.08 19.98
CA GLN A 3 -17.74 11.20 19.58
C GLN A 3 -16.36 11.07 20.23
N LEU A 4 -15.33 11.57 19.54
CA LEU A 4 -14.00 11.68 20.11
C LEU A 4 -14.06 12.65 21.31
N PRO A 5 -13.73 12.19 22.53
CA PRO A 5 -13.75 13.08 23.71
C PRO A 5 -12.67 14.16 23.57
N PRO A 6 -12.81 15.32 24.23
CA PRO A 6 -11.78 16.35 24.14
C PRO A 6 -10.46 15.92 24.83
N PRO A 7 -9.28 16.34 24.31
CA PRO A 7 -8.01 16.06 24.98
C PRO A 7 -7.93 16.79 26.33
N PRO A 8 -7.26 16.22 27.34
CA PRO A 8 -6.34 15.08 27.29
C PRO A 8 -6.98 13.72 27.65
N ALA A 9 -8.08 13.33 27.01
CA ALA A 9 -8.75 12.07 27.28
C ALA A 9 -7.82 10.85 27.07
N SER A 10 -8.13 9.74 27.76
CA SER A 10 -7.41 8.47 27.71
C SER A 10 -8.04 7.56 26.66
N LEU A 11 -7.28 7.19 25.64
CA LEU A 11 -7.72 6.33 24.55
C LEU A 11 -6.98 4.99 24.62
N HIS A 12 -7.74 3.90 24.47
CA HIS A 12 -7.18 2.55 24.39
C HIS A 12 -7.46 1.94 23.02
N LEU A 13 -6.41 1.52 22.29
CA LEU A 13 -6.48 1.00 20.94
C LEU A 13 -6.23 -0.50 20.93
N MET A 14 -7.26 -1.31 20.70
CA MET A 14 -7.14 -2.76 20.57
C MET A 14 -6.64 -3.14 19.17
N GLY A 15 -5.52 -3.86 19.09
CA GLY A 15 -4.83 -4.19 17.84
C GLY A 15 -3.90 -3.07 17.35
N ILE A 16 -3.21 -2.41 18.28
CA ILE A 16 -2.39 -1.22 18.04
C ILE A 16 -1.15 -1.50 17.17
N GLY A 17 -0.68 -2.74 17.10
CA GLY A 17 0.47 -3.16 16.29
C GLY A 17 0.22 -3.15 14.78
N GLY A 18 -1.03 -3.04 14.34
CA GLY A 18 -1.36 -2.88 12.93
C GLY A 18 -0.87 -1.53 12.38
N THR A 19 -0.36 -1.50 11.13
CA THR A 19 0.22 -0.29 10.51
C THR A 19 -0.71 0.92 10.59
N ALA A 20 -1.99 0.77 10.23
CA ALA A 20 -2.96 1.86 10.27
C ALA A 20 -3.31 2.27 11.70
N MET A 21 -3.50 1.30 12.61
CA MET A 21 -3.81 1.57 14.01
C MET A 21 -2.66 2.27 14.75
N GLY A 22 -1.43 1.79 14.58
CA GLY A 22 -0.27 2.43 15.19
C GLY A 22 0.02 3.83 14.65
N ALA A 23 -0.20 4.04 13.33
CA ALA A 23 -0.13 5.35 12.72
C ALA A 23 -1.20 6.31 13.30
N PHE A 24 -2.42 5.82 13.44
CA PHE A 24 -3.53 6.56 14.03
C PHE A 24 -3.28 6.88 15.50
N ALA A 25 -2.68 5.95 16.26
CA ALA A 25 -2.25 6.18 17.64
C ALA A 25 -1.29 7.37 17.77
N GLY A 26 -0.27 7.42 16.90
CA GLY A 26 0.66 8.57 16.85
C GLY A 26 -0.05 9.89 16.50
N MET A 27 -0.97 9.87 15.55
CA MET A 27 -1.75 11.05 15.19
C MET A 27 -2.63 11.55 16.35
N LEU A 28 -3.24 10.64 17.12
CA LEU A 28 -4.02 11.00 18.31
C LEU A 28 -3.11 11.56 19.41
N GLN A 29 -1.92 11.01 19.61
CA GLN A 29 -0.95 11.54 20.55
C GLN A 29 -0.49 12.96 20.18
N ASP A 30 -0.22 13.23 18.88
CA ASP A 30 0.12 14.57 18.37
C ASP A 30 -1.00 15.59 18.67
N LEU A 31 -2.26 15.15 18.82
CA LEU A 31 -3.40 15.98 19.21
C LEU A 31 -3.60 16.12 20.73
N GLY A 32 -2.68 15.58 21.53
CA GLY A 32 -2.70 15.72 22.99
C GLY A 32 -3.51 14.66 23.74
N TYR A 33 -3.90 13.54 23.09
CA TYR A 33 -4.52 12.41 23.77
C TYR A 33 -3.49 11.54 24.48
N ARG A 34 -3.91 10.95 25.61
CA ARG A 34 -3.13 9.90 26.28
C ARG A 34 -3.50 8.57 25.62
N VAL A 35 -2.59 8.05 24.80
CA VAL A 35 -2.83 6.84 24.00
C VAL A 35 -2.08 5.67 24.59
N ARG A 36 -2.76 4.52 24.69
CA ARG A 36 -2.17 3.20 24.95
C ARG A 36 -2.91 2.18 24.08
N GLY A 37 -2.43 0.95 24.01
CA GLY A 37 -3.16 -0.10 23.32
C GLY A 37 -2.74 -1.50 23.71
N SER A 38 -3.41 -2.48 23.15
CA SER A 38 -3.13 -3.89 23.29
C SER A 38 -2.84 -4.54 21.95
N ASP A 39 -1.91 -5.49 21.92
CA ASP A 39 -1.66 -6.38 20.78
C ASP A 39 -0.99 -7.67 21.24
N THR A 40 -0.84 -8.61 20.34
CA THR A 40 0.08 -9.74 20.48
C THR A 40 1.53 -9.25 20.34
N ALA A 41 2.49 -10.14 20.17
CA ALA A 41 3.89 -9.75 20.00
C ALA A 41 4.07 -8.77 18.82
N LEU A 42 4.69 -7.62 19.09
CA LEU A 42 4.97 -6.60 18.08
C LEU A 42 6.22 -6.93 17.28
N TYR A 43 6.22 -6.55 16.01
CA TYR A 43 7.35 -6.70 15.10
C TYR A 43 7.65 -5.38 14.39
N PRO A 44 8.92 -5.14 13.98
CA PRO A 44 9.27 -4.02 13.13
C PRO A 44 8.45 -4.01 11.80
N PRO A 45 8.06 -2.84 11.30
CA PRO A 45 8.45 -1.50 11.76
C PRO A 45 7.57 -0.91 12.88
N MET A 46 6.42 -1.52 13.22
CA MET A 46 5.48 -0.91 14.17
C MET A 46 5.95 -0.94 15.61
N SER A 47 6.69 -1.98 16.02
CA SER A 47 7.36 -1.99 17.33
C SER A 47 8.24 -0.76 17.52
N ASP A 48 9.04 -0.40 16.50
CA ASP A 48 9.98 0.71 16.56
C ASP A 48 9.26 2.06 16.56
N VAL A 49 8.17 2.17 15.76
CA VAL A 49 7.34 3.38 15.70
C VAL A 49 6.69 3.65 17.07
N LEU A 50 6.04 2.66 17.67
CA LEU A 50 5.34 2.79 18.94
C LEU A 50 6.32 3.05 20.09
N ALA A 51 7.50 2.39 20.08
CA ALA A 51 8.56 2.64 21.04
C ALA A 51 9.11 4.08 20.94
N ARG A 52 9.37 4.57 19.72
CA ARG A 52 9.82 5.95 19.48
C ARG A 52 8.80 6.99 19.98
N LEU A 53 7.52 6.71 19.81
CA LEU A 53 6.42 7.55 20.26
C LEU A 53 6.15 7.38 21.77
N GLN A 54 6.82 6.44 22.43
CA GLN A 54 6.61 6.10 23.85
C GLN A 54 5.14 5.75 24.17
N ILE A 55 4.42 5.13 23.21
CA ILE A 55 3.05 4.68 23.41
C ILE A 55 3.08 3.31 24.10
N PRO A 56 2.47 3.18 25.30
CA PRO A 56 2.42 1.92 26.02
C PRO A 56 1.63 0.86 25.25
N VAL A 57 2.20 -0.32 25.08
CA VAL A 57 1.54 -1.49 24.48
C VAL A 57 1.47 -2.61 25.49
N LEU A 58 0.25 -3.10 25.73
CA LEU A 58 -0.05 -4.21 26.63
C LEU A 58 -0.08 -5.50 25.81
N GLU A 59 0.63 -6.53 26.27
CA GLU A 59 0.71 -7.80 25.56
C GLU A 59 -0.53 -8.67 25.79
N GLY A 60 -1.09 -9.18 24.69
CA GLY A 60 -2.30 -9.99 24.69
C GLY A 60 -3.59 -9.18 24.79
N PHE A 61 -4.71 -9.87 24.58
CA PHE A 61 -6.06 -9.28 24.61
C PHE A 61 -6.82 -9.77 25.84
N VAL A 62 -6.46 -9.24 27.02
CA VAL A 62 -7.00 -9.65 28.33
C VAL A 62 -7.84 -8.53 28.97
N ALA A 63 -8.83 -8.91 29.80
CA ALA A 63 -9.77 -7.95 30.40
C ALA A 63 -9.09 -6.84 31.22
N SER A 64 -7.97 -7.14 31.89
CA SER A 64 -7.21 -6.19 32.69
C SER A 64 -6.60 -5.03 31.88
N ASN A 65 -6.49 -5.14 30.56
CA ASN A 65 -6.02 -4.05 29.70
C ASN A 65 -6.96 -2.84 29.70
N LEU A 66 -8.22 -3.03 30.07
CA LEU A 66 -9.19 -1.95 30.21
C LEU A 66 -9.02 -1.15 31.50
N GLU A 67 -8.07 -1.55 32.38
CA GLU A 67 -7.74 -0.79 33.59
C GLU A 67 -6.37 -0.04 33.47
N PRO A 68 -6.27 1.19 33.94
CA PRO A 68 -7.36 2.03 34.43
C PRO A 68 -8.36 2.34 33.29
N ARG A 69 -9.65 2.49 33.64
CA ARG A 69 -10.74 2.69 32.65
C ARG A 69 -10.40 3.80 31.65
N PRO A 70 -10.40 3.52 30.31
CA PRO A 70 -10.23 4.53 29.28
C PRO A 70 -11.53 5.34 29.06
N ASP A 71 -11.39 6.55 28.53
CA ASP A 71 -12.53 7.38 28.13
C ASP A 71 -13.17 6.88 26.82
N LEU A 72 -12.38 6.22 25.98
CA LEU A 72 -12.82 5.61 24.71
C LEU A 72 -11.92 4.44 24.31
N VAL A 73 -12.53 3.35 23.84
CA VAL A 73 -11.83 2.23 23.22
C VAL A 73 -12.00 2.28 21.70
N VAL A 74 -10.88 2.13 20.96
CA VAL A 74 -10.86 2.05 19.51
C VAL A 74 -10.50 0.62 19.09
N VAL A 75 -11.43 -0.05 18.41
CA VAL A 75 -11.29 -1.47 18.06
C VAL A 75 -10.76 -1.62 16.64
N GLY A 76 -9.65 -2.36 16.48
CA GLY A 76 -9.07 -2.72 15.19
C GLY A 76 -9.77 -3.93 14.55
N ASN A 77 -9.62 -4.08 13.23
CA ASN A 77 -10.27 -5.15 12.47
C ASN A 77 -9.73 -6.56 12.78
N VAL A 78 -8.52 -6.68 13.32
CA VAL A 78 -7.92 -7.97 13.72
C VAL A 78 -8.54 -8.55 15.00
N ILE A 79 -9.27 -7.73 15.74
CA ILE A 79 -9.88 -8.14 17.02
C ILE A 79 -11.06 -9.06 16.76
N ARG A 80 -11.07 -10.19 17.47
CA ARG A 80 -12.16 -11.16 17.44
C ARG A 80 -13.08 -10.96 18.65
N GLN A 81 -14.37 -11.11 18.43
CA GLN A 81 -15.36 -11.01 19.52
C GLN A 81 -15.10 -12.02 20.66
N THR A 82 -14.41 -13.13 20.36
CA THR A 82 -14.06 -14.19 21.32
C THR A 82 -12.88 -13.85 22.22
N TYR A 83 -12.15 -12.76 21.97
CA TYR A 83 -11.05 -12.36 22.84
C TYR A 83 -11.58 -11.83 24.16
N GLU A 84 -10.89 -12.16 25.27
CA GLU A 84 -11.30 -11.79 26.63
C GLU A 84 -11.49 -10.28 26.79
N GLU A 85 -10.57 -9.48 26.25
CA GLU A 85 -10.65 -8.01 26.27
C GLU A 85 -11.89 -7.49 25.53
N ALA A 86 -12.22 -8.08 24.36
CA ALA A 86 -13.42 -7.70 23.62
C ALA A 86 -14.71 -8.06 24.35
N GLN A 87 -14.74 -9.22 25.03
CA GLN A 87 -15.89 -9.63 25.86
C GLN A 87 -16.05 -8.73 27.08
N ALA A 88 -14.95 -8.40 27.77
CA ALA A 88 -14.98 -7.47 28.89
C ALA A 88 -15.44 -6.08 28.45
N LEU A 89 -15.00 -5.58 27.28
CA LEU A 89 -15.45 -4.33 26.70
C LEU A 89 -16.96 -4.33 26.44
N LEU A 90 -17.48 -5.39 25.81
CA LEU A 90 -18.91 -5.52 25.50
C LEU A 90 -19.79 -5.65 26.74
N ALA A 91 -19.25 -6.19 27.85
CA ALA A 91 -19.93 -6.29 29.15
C ALA A 91 -19.86 -4.99 29.98
N SER A 92 -19.05 -4.03 29.57
CA SER A 92 -18.82 -2.77 30.27
C SER A 92 -19.71 -1.63 29.71
N ASP A 93 -19.69 -0.49 30.40
CA ASP A 93 -20.27 0.77 29.91
C ASP A 93 -19.21 1.70 29.27
N ILE A 94 -18.02 1.17 28.95
CA ILE A 94 -16.96 1.94 28.30
C ILE A 94 -17.38 2.27 26.85
N PRO A 95 -17.38 3.54 26.44
CA PRO A 95 -17.63 3.89 25.05
C PRO A 95 -16.61 3.25 24.12
N TYR A 96 -17.06 2.70 23.00
CA TYR A 96 -16.15 2.15 21.99
C TYR A 96 -16.61 2.43 20.57
N THR A 97 -15.66 2.38 19.65
CA THR A 97 -15.85 2.60 18.21
C THR A 97 -14.80 1.84 17.41
N SER A 98 -14.92 1.80 16.09
CA SER A 98 -13.87 1.33 15.20
C SER A 98 -12.94 2.48 14.79
N MET A 99 -11.70 2.14 14.40
CA MET A 99 -10.75 3.13 13.90
C MET A 99 -11.26 3.85 12.63
N PRO A 100 -11.82 3.16 11.60
CA PRO A 100 -12.34 3.82 10.41
C PRO A 100 -13.50 4.78 10.73
N HIS A 101 -14.40 4.41 11.61
CA HIS A 101 -15.51 5.29 12.02
C HIS A 101 -15.00 6.55 12.75
N LEU A 102 -14.06 6.36 13.70
CA LEU A 102 -13.50 7.49 14.43
C LEU A 102 -12.72 8.45 13.52
N LEU A 103 -11.90 7.89 12.60
CA LEU A 103 -11.18 8.65 11.58
C LEU A 103 -12.16 9.44 10.70
N GLY A 104 -13.21 8.78 10.23
CA GLY A 104 -14.26 9.40 9.41
C GLY A 104 -14.92 10.59 10.06
N GLU A 105 -15.44 10.41 11.27
CA GLU A 105 -16.19 11.46 11.97
C GLU A 105 -15.31 12.60 12.51
N ALA A 106 -14.12 12.28 13.03
CA ALA A 106 -13.28 13.27 13.71
C ALA A 106 -12.35 14.04 12.76
N PHE A 107 -11.95 13.44 11.62
CA PHE A 107 -10.93 14.01 10.73
C PHE A 107 -11.39 14.21 9.30
N LEU A 108 -12.14 13.26 8.72
CA LEU A 108 -12.51 13.31 7.31
C LEU A 108 -13.74 14.15 7.06
N ARG A 109 -14.82 13.96 7.84
CA ARG A 109 -16.07 14.72 7.70
C ARG A 109 -15.89 16.25 7.81
N PRO A 110 -15.05 16.79 8.72
CA PRO A 110 -14.82 18.23 8.80
C PRO A 110 -13.86 18.80 7.76
N ALA A 111 -13.22 17.95 6.94
CA ALA A 111 -12.23 18.32 5.94
C ALA A 111 -12.71 18.00 4.52
N HIS A 112 -12.06 18.54 3.49
CA HIS A 112 -12.17 17.99 2.13
C HIS A 112 -11.48 16.63 2.10
N SER A 113 -12.27 15.56 2.16
CA SER A 113 -11.79 14.19 2.18
C SER A 113 -11.49 13.70 0.77
N THR A 114 -10.23 13.30 0.52
CA THR A 114 -9.81 12.61 -0.70
C THR A 114 -9.53 11.14 -0.37
N VAL A 115 -10.39 10.23 -0.84
CA VAL A 115 -10.29 8.80 -0.60
C VAL A 115 -9.71 8.11 -1.84
N VAL A 116 -8.56 7.45 -1.68
CA VAL A 116 -7.91 6.72 -2.77
C VAL A 116 -8.14 5.23 -2.60
N ALA A 117 -8.96 4.66 -3.47
CA ALA A 117 -9.38 3.26 -3.41
C ALA A 117 -9.04 2.50 -4.70
N GLY A 118 -9.19 1.18 -4.65
CA GLY A 118 -8.92 0.25 -5.76
C GLY A 118 -8.02 -0.89 -5.31
N THR A 119 -7.90 -1.93 -6.12
CA THR A 119 -7.12 -3.12 -5.76
C THR A 119 -5.62 -2.80 -5.72
N HIS A 120 -5.10 -2.06 -6.71
CA HIS A 120 -3.68 -1.71 -6.84
C HIS A 120 -3.47 -0.19 -6.89
N GLY A 121 -2.27 0.27 -6.49
CA GLY A 121 -1.88 1.68 -6.59
C GLY A 121 -2.38 2.58 -5.45
N LYS A 122 -3.23 2.11 -4.53
CA LYS A 122 -3.78 2.89 -3.41
C LYS A 122 -2.71 3.69 -2.65
N THR A 123 -1.77 2.98 -2.04
CA THR A 123 -0.73 3.58 -1.17
C THR A 123 0.10 4.62 -1.91
N THR A 124 0.51 4.30 -3.13
CA THR A 124 1.33 5.18 -3.97
C THR A 124 0.57 6.46 -4.34
N THR A 125 -0.68 6.31 -4.80
CA THR A 125 -1.51 7.46 -5.18
C THR A 125 -1.88 8.31 -3.97
N THR A 126 -2.18 7.69 -2.81
CA THR A 126 -2.46 8.41 -1.55
C THR A 126 -1.27 9.25 -1.11
N ALA A 127 -0.07 8.64 -1.05
CA ALA A 127 1.14 9.33 -0.62
C ALA A 127 1.51 10.47 -1.56
N LEU A 128 1.43 10.24 -2.87
CA LEU A 128 1.70 11.25 -3.87
C LEU A 128 0.68 12.40 -3.81
N THR A 129 -0.63 12.09 -3.71
CA THR A 129 -1.67 13.12 -3.57
C THR A 129 -1.43 13.95 -2.32
N ALA A 130 -1.15 13.33 -1.18
CA ALA A 130 -0.83 14.05 0.06
C ALA A 130 0.39 14.97 -0.11
N TRP A 131 1.45 14.50 -0.81
CA TRP A 131 2.63 15.31 -1.08
C TRP A 131 2.35 16.48 -2.02
N LEU A 132 1.61 16.27 -3.10
CA LEU A 132 1.22 17.36 -4.02
C LEU A 132 0.40 18.44 -3.30
N LEU A 133 -0.51 18.05 -2.41
CA LEU A 133 -1.27 19.00 -1.60
C LEU A 133 -0.40 19.74 -0.57
N ASP A 134 0.62 19.06 -0.03
CA ASP A 134 1.57 19.69 0.91
C ASP A 134 2.42 20.75 0.21
N VAL A 135 2.96 20.43 -0.97
CA VAL A 135 3.70 21.38 -1.83
C VAL A 135 2.80 22.55 -2.28
N ALA A 136 1.50 22.29 -2.49
CA ALA A 136 0.53 23.35 -2.77
C ALA A 136 0.22 24.24 -1.54
N GLY A 137 0.83 23.99 -0.38
CA GLY A 137 0.64 24.78 0.85
C GLY A 137 -0.62 24.43 1.64
N LEU A 138 -1.35 23.36 1.26
CA LEU A 138 -2.62 22.99 1.89
C LEU A 138 -2.44 22.22 3.21
N GLN A 139 -1.23 21.77 3.55
CA GLN A 139 -0.90 21.03 4.78
C GLN A 139 -1.91 19.92 5.11
N PRO A 140 -2.15 18.95 4.19
CA PRO A 140 -3.21 17.97 4.36
C PRO A 140 -2.95 17.07 5.58
N GLY A 141 -4.02 16.61 6.23
CA GLY A 141 -3.97 15.40 7.02
C GLY A 141 -3.86 14.20 6.09
N PHE A 142 -3.29 13.10 6.59
CA PHE A 142 -3.25 11.86 5.81
C PHE A 142 -3.15 10.62 6.68
N LEU A 143 -3.65 9.49 6.14
CA LEU A 143 -3.38 8.14 6.62
C LEU A 143 -3.04 7.27 5.40
N ILE A 144 -1.81 6.78 5.34
CA ILE A 144 -1.22 6.04 4.23
C ILE A 144 -0.83 4.64 4.72
N GLY A 145 -1.08 3.60 3.93
CA GLY A 145 -0.74 2.21 4.24
C GLY A 145 0.76 1.87 4.21
N GLY A 146 1.62 2.87 4.00
CA GLY A 146 3.08 2.72 3.97
C GLY A 146 3.79 4.01 4.38
N VAL A 147 5.10 3.93 4.61
CA VAL A 147 5.91 5.09 4.98
C VAL A 147 6.27 5.89 3.73
N ALA A 148 5.66 7.06 3.57
CA ALA A 148 6.04 8.00 2.52
C ALA A 148 7.37 8.70 2.90
N ALA A 149 8.39 8.57 2.03
CA ALA A 149 9.74 9.02 2.34
C ALA A 149 9.86 10.55 2.53
N ASN A 150 8.92 11.32 1.96
CA ASN A 150 8.87 12.77 2.16
C ASN A 150 8.43 13.19 3.55
N PHE A 151 7.57 12.39 4.18
CA PHE A 151 6.99 12.71 5.50
C PHE A 151 7.68 11.95 6.65
N ASP A 152 8.40 10.87 6.33
CA ASP A 152 8.96 9.92 7.30
C ASP A 152 7.93 9.41 8.33
N ARG A 153 6.66 9.35 7.90
CA ARG A 153 5.52 8.90 8.71
C ARG A 153 4.38 8.38 7.84
N THR A 154 3.48 7.65 8.45
CA THR A 154 2.32 7.04 7.80
C THR A 154 1.02 7.79 8.06
N ALA A 155 1.00 8.71 9.03
CA ALA A 155 -0.17 9.54 9.34
C ALA A 155 0.21 10.92 9.88
N ARG A 156 -0.68 11.89 9.65
CA ARG A 156 -0.60 13.26 10.16
C ARG A 156 -2.01 13.86 10.23
N ALA A 157 -2.32 14.62 11.28
CA ALA A 157 -3.60 15.31 11.40
C ALA A 157 -3.73 16.50 10.43
N GLY A 158 -2.63 17.16 10.07
CA GLY A 158 -2.59 18.31 9.15
C GLY A 158 -3.34 19.53 9.68
N ALA A 159 -3.63 20.49 8.77
CA ALA A 159 -4.39 21.71 9.08
C ALA A 159 -5.90 21.49 9.20
N ARG A 160 -6.40 20.25 9.03
CA ARG A 160 -7.80 19.83 9.12
C ARG A 160 -8.74 20.44 8.07
N THR A 161 -8.20 21.04 7.02
CA THR A 161 -8.97 21.54 5.87
C THR A 161 -9.02 20.53 4.73
N HIS A 162 -7.98 19.72 4.58
CA HIS A 162 -7.86 18.66 3.57
C HIS A 162 -7.34 17.40 4.26
N PHE A 163 -7.86 16.24 3.85
CA PHE A 163 -7.38 14.96 4.34
C PHE A 163 -7.31 13.94 3.20
N VAL A 164 -6.18 13.25 3.07
CA VAL A 164 -5.99 12.19 2.06
C VAL A 164 -5.87 10.85 2.77
N VAL A 165 -6.73 9.90 2.40
CA VAL A 165 -6.78 8.60 3.06
C VAL A 165 -6.78 7.46 2.06
N GLU A 166 -6.08 6.38 2.40
CA GLU A 166 -6.15 5.13 1.66
C GLU A 166 -7.48 4.42 1.95
N GLY A 167 -8.30 4.24 0.91
CA GLY A 167 -9.59 3.57 0.96
C GLY A 167 -9.42 2.06 0.90
N ASP A 168 -9.28 1.43 2.06
CA ASP A 168 -9.09 0.00 2.22
C ASP A 168 -10.45 -0.74 2.19
N GLU A 169 -10.53 -1.78 1.39
CA GLU A 169 -11.70 -2.63 1.19
C GLU A 169 -11.90 -3.70 2.28
N TYR A 170 -10.97 -3.87 3.22
CA TYR A 170 -11.15 -4.79 4.35
C TYR A 170 -12.24 -4.35 5.32
N ASP A 171 -12.85 -5.35 6.02
CA ASP A 171 -13.85 -5.07 7.05
C ASP A 171 -13.33 -4.16 8.18
N THR A 172 -14.27 -3.39 8.71
CA THR A 172 -14.03 -2.33 9.69
C THR A 172 -13.66 -2.87 11.07
N ALA A 173 -14.45 -3.81 11.61
CA ALA A 173 -14.27 -4.43 12.93
C ALA A 173 -15.11 -5.70 13.04
N PHE A 174 -14.99 -6.44 14.17
CA PHE A 174 -15.80 -7.65 14.39
C PHE A 174 -17.31 -7.37 14.46
N PHE A 175 -17.71 -6.15 14.83
CA PHE A 175 -19.10 -5.72 14.92
C PHE A 175 -19.57 -4.92 13.69
N ASP A 176 -18.68 -4.60 12.74
CA ASP A 176 -19.01 -3.94 11.48
C ASP A 176 -18.21 -4.60 10.34
N LYS A 177 -18.92 -5.34 9.50
CA LYS A 177 -18.33 -6.11 8.39
C LYS A 177 -18.30 -5.38 7.06
N ARG A 178 -18.68 -4.10 7.06
CA ARG A 178 -18.58 -3.24 5.88
C ARG A 178 -17.13 -2.83 5.64
N PRO A 179 -16.75 -2.53 4.38
CA PRO A 179 -15.43 -1.99 4.05
C PRO A 179 -15.11 -0.72 4.84
N LYS A 180 -13.84 -0.49 5.17
CA LYS A 180 -13.42 0.67 5.97
C LYS A 180 -13.81 2.00 5.34
N PHE A 181 -13.75 2.10 4.01
CA PHE A 181 -14.00 3.34 3.29
C PHE A 181 -15.46 3.84 3.37
N VAL A 182 -16.44 3.02 3.77
CA VAL A 182 -17.83 3.48 3.97
C VAL A 182 -17.97 4.50 5.12
N HIS A 183 -16.92 4.65 5.91
CA HIS A 183 -16.84 5.64 6.98
C HIS A 183 -16.12 6.93 6.58
N TYR A 184 -15.62 7.05 5.33
CA TYR A 184 -14.63 8.07 4.97
C TYR A 184 -15.22 9.34 4.33
N HIS A 185 -16.52 9.36 4.02
CA HIS A 185 -17.25 10.55 3.53
C HIS A 185 -16.48 11.31 2.42
N PRO A 186 -16.20 10.69 1.25
CA PRO A 186 -15.36 11.28 0.23
C PRO A 186 -15.99 12.53 -0.41
N ASN A 187 -15.29 13.67 -0.43
CA ASN A 187 -15.58 14.77 -1.35
C ASN A 187 -14.94 14.50 -2.71
N THR A 188 -13.78 13.87 -2.71
CA THR A 188 -13.12 13.34 -3.91
C THR A 188 -12.77 11.88 -3.69
N ALA A 189 -13.18 11.00 -4.59
CA ALA A 189 -12.72 9.61 -4.64
C ALA A 189 -11.83 9.39 -5.86
N ILE A 190 -10.71 8.67 -5.66
CA ILE A 190 -9.89 8.15 -6.76
C ILE A 190 -10.07 6.64 -6.80
N LEU A 191 -10.46 6.10 -7.95
CA LEU A 191 -10.60 4.66 -8.17
C LEU A 191 -9.56 4.19 -9.19
N THR A 192 -8.53 3.47 -8.70
CA THR A 192 -7.34 3.13 -9.48
C THR A 192 -7.47 1.86 -10.30
N SER A 193 -8.11 0.84 -9.75
CA SER A 193 -8.35 -0.45 -10.39
C SER A 193 -9.38 -1.26 -9.61
N VAL A 194 -10.03 -2.24 -10.25
CA VAL A 194 -10.92 -3.20 -9.59
C VAL A 194 -10.62 -4.60 -10.11
N GLU A 195 -9.95 -5.40 -9.29
CA GLU A 195 -9.61 -6.80 -9.58
C GLU A 195 -10.00 -7.68 -8.38
N PHE A 196 -10.10 -9.00 -8.62
CA PHE A 196 -10.31 -9.94 -7.52
C PHE A 196 -9.03 -10.07 -6.71
N ASP A 197 -9.10 -9.78 -5.42
CA ASP A 197 -8.06 -10.02 -4.42
C ASP A 197 -8.75 -10.31 -3.08
N HIS A 198 -7.98 -10.55 -2.03
CA HIS A 198 -8.49 -10.79 -0.68
C HIS A 198 -9.51 -11.95 -0.61
N ALA A 199 -9.11 -13.12 -1.16
CA ALA A 199 -9.92 -14.33 -1.22
C ALA A 199 -10.32 -14.89 0.18
N ASP A 200 -9.84 -14.30 1.25
CA ASP A 200 -10.22 -14.56 2.64
C ASP A 200 -11.53 -13.85 3.05
N ILE A 201 -11.90 -12.76 2.37
CA ILE A 201 -13.11 -11.97 2.68
C ILE A 201 -14.06 -11.83 1.49
N TYR A 202 -13.56 -11.82 0.27
CA TYR A 202 -14.37 -11.73 -0.96
C TYR A 202 -14.50 -13.09 -1.63
N ARG A 203 -15.74 -13.45 -2.02
CA ARG A 203 -16.04 -14.73 -2.71
C ARG A 203 -15.58 -14.71 -4.16
N ASP A 204 -15.79 -13.57 -4.82
CA ASP A 204 -15.63 -13.38 -6.27
C ASP A 204 -15.46 -11.88 -6.61
N LEU A 205 -15.21 -11.59 -7.87
CA LEU A 205 -15.05 -10.23 -8.39
C LEU A 205 -16.32 -9.38 -8.21
N ASP A 206 -17.50 -9.95 -8.33
CA ASP A 206 -18.76 -9.19 -8.20
C ASP A 206 -18.95 -8.71 -6.77
N HIS A 207 -18.55 -9.51 -5.78
CA HIS A 207 -18.57 -9.10 -4.39
C HIS A 207 -17.56 -7.94 -4.11
N VAL A 208 -16.38 -7.95 -4.76
CA VAL A 208 -15.44 -6.80 -4.73
C VAL A 208 -16.06 -5.56 -5.36
N LYS A 209 -16.71 -5.71 -6.53
CA LYS A 209 -17.40 -4.60 -7.21
C LYS A 209 -18.52 -3.99 -6.37
N GLU A 210 -19.28 -4.80 -5.65
CA GLU A 210 -20.33 -4.34 -4.74
C GLU A 210 -19.74 -3.43 -3.64
N ALA A 211 -18.61 -3.81 -3.06
CA ALA A 211 -17.92 -2.98 -2.09
C ALA A 211 -17.54 -1.60 -2.68
N PHE A 212 -16.90 -1.57 -3.85
CA PHE A 212 -16.54 -0.29 -4.48
C PHE A 212 -17.73 0.53 -4.96
N ARG A 213 -18.87 -0.09 -5.34
CA ARG A 213 -20.12 0.63 -5.63
C ARG A 213 -20.63 1.41 -4.41
N THR A 214 -20.43 0.88 -3.19
CA THR A 214 -20.80 1.63 -1.97
C THR A 214 -19.96 2.91 -1.82
N LEU A 215 -18.64 2.82 -2.08
CA LEU A 215 -17.78 4.00 -2.08
C LEU A 215 -18.22 5.04 -3.12
N VAL A 216 -18.49 4.60 -4.36
CA VAL A 216 -18.93 5.51 -5.44
C VAL A 216 -20.26 6.18 -5.09
N ALA A 217 -21.20 5.45 -4.48
CA ALA A 217 -22.49 5.97 -4.06
C ALA A 217 -22.40 6.99 -2.91
N ASP A 218 -21.34 6.92 -2.09
CA ASP A 218 -21.09 7.81 -0.96
C ASP A 218 -20.47 9.15 -1.38
N VAL A 219 -19.95 9.27 -2.62
CA VAL A 219 -19.47 10.55 -3.15
C VAL A 219 -20.70 11.47 -3.38
N PRO A 220 -20.76 12.64 -2.77
CA PRO A 220 -21.92 13.56 -2.90
C PRO A 220 -22.03 14.13 -4.33
N GLU A 221 -23.18 14.66 -4.69
CA GLU A 221 -23.46 15.18 -6.05
C GLU A 221 -22.50 16.31 -6.48
N ASP A 222 -22.04 17.13 -5.54
CA ASP A 222 -21.04 18.19 -5.74
C ASP A 222 -19.59 17.71 -5.58
N GLY A 223 -19.41 16.42 -5.31
CA GLY A 223 -18.11 15.76 -5.20
C GLY A 223 -17.49 15.40 -6.56
N LEU A 224 -16.40 14.62 -6.52
CA LEU A 224 -15.68 14.18 -7.70
C LEU A 224 -15.27 12.71 -7.59
N LEU A 225 -15.48 11.95 -8.66
CA LEU A 225 -14.88 10.63 -8.86
C LEU A 225 -13.80 10.71 -9.96
N VAL A 226 -12.54 10.47 -9.62
CA VAL A 226 -11.42 10.32 -10.57
C VAL A 226 -11.27 8.82 -10.85
N ALA A 227 -11.67 8.34 -12.03
CA ALA A 227 -11.83 6.93 -12.31
C ALA A 227 -10.92 6.45 -13.46
N ARG A 228 -10.22 5.34 -13.26
CA ARG A 228 -9.39 4.67 -14.28
C ARG A 228 -10.28 4.06 -15.36
N TRP A 229 -10.40 4.75 -16.48
CA TRP A 229 -11.47 4.44 -17.44
C TRP A 229 -11.11 3.35 -18.46
N ASP A 230 -9.85 3.00 -18.61
CA ASP A 230 -9.42 1.85 -19.43
C ASP A 230 -9.64 0.50 -18.70
N ASP A 231 -9.85 0.50 -17.38
CA ASP A 231 -10.27 -0.67 -16.60
C ASP A 231 -11.80 -0.90 -16.75
N ALA A 232 -12.21 -2.05 -17.28
CA ALA A 232 -13.60 -2.38 -17.49
C ALA A 232 -14.40 -2.50 -16.18
N ASN A 233 -13.79 -3.01 -15.13
CA ASN A 233 -14.43 -3.18 -13.82
C ASN A 233 -14.62 -1.83 -13.12
N VAL A 234 -13.64 -0.91 -13.27
CA VAL A 234 -13.79 0.48 -12.79
C VAL A 234 -14.94 1.19 -13.50
N ARG A 235 -15.07 1.03 -14.84
CA ARG A 235 -16.21 1.59 -15.58
C ARG A 235 -17.54 1.07 -15.08
N ASP A 236 -17.63 -0.24 -14.84
CA ASP A 236 -18.83 -0.88 -14.32
C ASP A 236 -19.23 -0.32 -12.94
N VAL A 237 -18.27 -0.26 -12.02
CA VAL A 237 -18.45 0.30 -10.67
C VAL A 237 -18.84 1.79 -10.72
N ALA A 238 -18.21 2.56 -11.59
CA ALA A 238 -18.45 4.01 -11.73
C ALA A 238 -19.80 4.38 -12.35
N THR A 239 -20.53 3.43 -12.94
CA THR A 239 -21.83 3.69 -13.57
C THR A 239 -22.88 4.23 -12.60
N GLY A 240 -22.75 3.93 -11.29
CA GLY A 240 -23.63 4.42 -10.22
C GLY A 240 -23.28 5.78 -9.65
N ALA A 241 -22.25 6.47 -10.16
CA ALA A 241 -21.81 7.76 -9.65
C ALA A 241 -22.90 8.84 -9.84
N LYS A 242 -23.19 9.60 -8.78
CA LYS A 242 -24.09 10.76 -8.80
C LYS A 242 -23.34 12.07 -9.00
N CYS A 243 -22.03 12.05 -8.77
CA CYS A 243 -21.12 13.18 -8.88
C CYS A 243 -20.50 13.31 -10.27
N GLU A 244 -19.72 14.36 -10.47
CA GLU A 244 -18.87 14.50 -11.65
C GLU A 244 -17.83 13.37 -11.71
N VAL A 245 -17.60 12.80 -12.92
CA VAL A 245 -16.62 11.73 -13.15
C VAL A 245 -15.52 12.23 -14.08
N TRP A 246 -14.32 12.37 -13.55
CA TRP A 246 -13.11 12.62 -14.34
C TRP A 246 -12.47 11.30 -14.75
N ARG A 247 -12.54 11.02 -16.05
CA ARG A 247 -12.05 9.78 -16.63
C ARG A 247 -10.57 9.92 -16.95
N TYR A 248 -9.73 9.05 -16.39
CA TYR A 248 -8.31 9.04 -16.69
C TYR A 248 -7.86 7.69 -17.26
N GLY A 249 -6.77 7.71 -18.00
CA GLY A 249 -6.22 6.56 -18.69
C GLY A 249 -5.89 6.89 -20.15
N PRO A 250 -5.38 5.92 -20.93
CA PRO A 250 -5.03 6.14 -22.33
C PRO A 250 -6.23 6.68 -23.13
N THR A 251 -6.02 7.78 -23.87
CA THR A 251 -7.01 8.40 -24.74
C THR A 251 -8.25 9.01 -24.04
N HIS A 252 -8.22 9.15 -22.71
CA HIS A 252 -9.29 9.79 -21.95
C HIS A 252 -9.00 11.29 -21.68
N ALA A 253 -9.97 11.97 -21.04
CA ALA A 253 -9.85 13.40 -20.75
C ALA A 253 -8.58 13.73 -19.95
N TRP A 254 -8.24 12.89 -18.98
CA TRP A 254 -6.99 12.92 -18.26
C TRP A 254 -6.10 11.77 -18.73
N ASP A 255 -4.96 12.07 -19.33
CA ASP A 255 -4.05 11.06 -19.88
C ASP A 255 -2.61 11.37 -19.45
N GLY A 256 -1.73 10.40 -19.63
CA GLY A 256 -0.30 10.49 -19.35
C GLY A 256 0.53 10.07 -20.55
N ARG A 257 1.63 10.78 -20.77
CA ARG A 257 2.59 10.41 -21.83
C ARG A 257 3.99 10.43 -21.27
N VAL A 258 4.69 9.29 -21.36
CA VAL A 258 6.14 9.26 -21.12
C VAL A 258 6.85 9.99 -22.22
N VAL A 259 7.73 10.93 -21.86
CA VAL A 259 8.62 11.65 -22.80
C VAL A 259 9.93 10.89 -22.92
N GLU A 260 10.54 10.56 -21.78
CA GLU A 260 11.78 9.77 -21.71
C GLU A 260 11.98 9.18 -20.33
N ILE A 261 12.81 8.16 -20.23
CA ILE A 261 13.37 7.65 -18.99
C ILE A 261 14.89 7.79 -19.10
N ASP A 262 15.48 8.60 -18.23
CA ASP A 262 16.93 8.81 -18.22
C ASP A 262 17.63 7.52 -17.75
N PRO A 263 18.46 6.89 -18.58
CA PRO A 263 19.13 5.64 -18.24
C PRO A 263 20.21 5.79 -17.17
N GLN A 264 20.69 7.00 -16.88
CA GLN A 264 21.72 7.26 -15.87
C GLN A 264 21.11 7.45 -14.49
N THR A 265 20.04 8.26 -14.41
CA THR A 265 19.38 8.58 -13.15
C THR A 265 18.19 7.69 -12.83
N GLY A 266 17.66 6.97 -13.81
CA GLY A 266 16.44 6.20 -13.70
C GLY A 266 15.20 7.06 -13.45
N ARG A 267 15.26 8.38 -13.74
CA ARG A 267 14.12 9.31 -13.61
C ARG A 267 13.30 9.34 -14.90
N MET A 268 11.99 9.50 -14.75
CA MET A 268 11.06 9.60 -15.86
C MET A 268 10.64 11.05 -16.06
N ARG A 269 10.71 11.53 -17.30
CA ARG A 269 10.04 12.75 -17.75
C ARG A 269 8.73 12.37 -18.43
N PHE A 270 7.66 13.04 -18.05
CA PHE A 270 6.31 12.73 -18.53
C PHE A 270 5.44 13.98 -18.62
N GLN A 271 4.34 13.88 -19.36
CA GLN A 271 3.32 14.90 -19.48
C GLN A 271 2.01 14.39 -18.85
N VAL A 272 1.32 15.25 -18.12
CA VAL A 272 -0.11 15.08 -17.80
C VAL A 272 -0.88 15.87 -18.84
N LEU A 273 -1.81 15.18 -19.50
CA LEU A 273 -2.65 15.75 -20.55
C LEU A 273 -4.08 15.94 -20.01
N HIS A 274 -4.68 17.10 -20.28
CA HIS A 274 -6.10 17.32 -20.03
C HIS A 274 -6.78 17.72 -21.36
N HIS A 275 -7.72 16.90 -21.82
CA HIS A 275 -8.34 17.00 -23.16
C HIS A 275 -7.28 17.11 -24.28
N GLY A 276 -6.24 16.27 -24.21
CA GLY A 276 -5.16 16.20 -25.19
C GLY A 276 -4.14 17.35 -25.11
N LYS A 277 -4.33 18.33 -24.23
CA LYS A 277 -3.39 19.45 -24.03
C LYS A 277 -2.51 19.17 -22.82
N PRO A 278 -1.17 19.33 -22.94
CA PRO A 278 -0.30 19.13 -21.79
C PRO A 278 -0.51 20.27 -20.76
N LEU A 279 -0.70 19.88 -19.50
CA LEU A 279 -0.65 20.80 -18.35
C LEU A 279 0.79 21.23 -18.06
N GLY A 280 1.75 20.36 -18.37
CA GLY A 280 3.18 20.57 -18.20
C GLY A 280 3.97 19.33 -18.55
N THR A 281 5.30 19.47 -18.56
CA THR A 281 6.23 18.33 -18.57
C THR A 281 6.86 18.24 -17.20
N PHE A 282 6.77 17.08 -16.58
CA PHE A 282 7.14 16.83 -15.19
C PHE A 282 8.27 15.80 -15.12
N GLU A 283 9.00 15.81 -14.03
CA GLU A 283 10.04 14.83 -13.74
C GLU A 283 9.73 14.08 -12.43
N THR A 284 10.02 12.78 -12.40
CA THR A 284 9.70 11.94 -11.24
C THR A 284 10.69 10.78 -11.07
N CYS A 285 10.84 10.27 -9.84
CA CYS A 285 11.53 9.02 -9.57
C CYS A 285 10.65 7.77 -9.81
N MET A 286 9.34 7.94 -9.99
CA MET A 286 8.38 6.85 -10.14
C MET A 286 8.24 6.44 -11.60
N VAL A 287 8.83 5.32 -11.96
CA VAL A 287 8.84 4.77 -13.32
C VAL A 287 7.77 3.69 -13.48
N GLY A 288 7.36 3.47 -14.72
CA GLY A 288 6.38 2.45 -15.10
C GLY A 288 5.02 3.03 -15.47
N THR A 289 4.34 2.37 -16.40
CA THR A 289 3.03 2.81 -16.92
C THR A 289 1.98 2.91 -15.82
N HIS A 290 1.97 1.97 -14.86
CA HIS A 290 1.05 2.03 -13.72
C HIS A 290 1.31 3.27 -12.85
N ASN A 291 2.58 3.62 -12.61
CA ASN A 291 2.94 4.84 -11.86
C ASN A 291 2.63 6.10 -12.64
N LEU A 292 2.77 6.10 -13.97
CA LEU A 292 2.33 7.23 -14.81
C LEU A 292 0.86 7.56 -14.52
N TYR A 293 0.00 6.55 -14.49
CA TYR A 293 -1.43 6.77 -14.24
C TYR A 293 -1.78 7.03 -12.78
N ASN A 294 -1.01 6.52 -11.82
CA ASN A 294 -1.10 6.96 -10.42
C ASN A 294 -0.80 8.47 -10.30
N GLN A 295 0.18 8.96 -11.06
CA GLN A 295 0.56 10.38 -11.11
C GLN A 295 -0.51 11.24 -11.80
N VAL A 296 -1.13 10.74 -12.88
CA VAL A 296 -2.25 11.44 -13.54
C VAL A 296 -3.44 11.58 -12.60
N ALA A 297 -3.80 10.52 -11.89
CA ALA A 297 -4.90 10.54 -10.92
C ALA A 297 -4.64 11.50 -9.75
N ALA A 298 -3.42 11.47 -9.19
CA ALA A 298 -3.01 12.39 -8.13
C ALA A 298 -3.00 13.85 -8.59
N ALA A 299 -2.52 14.12 -9.82
CA ALA A 299 -2.55 15.46 -10.43
C ALA A 299 -4.00 15.96 -10.59
N ALA A 300 -4.89 15.13 -11.11
CA ALA A 300 -6.30 15.48 -11.27
C ALA A 300 -6.94 15.86 -9.93
N ALA A 301 -6.74 15.04 -8.88
CA ALA A 301 -7.25 15.34 -7.55
C ALA A 301 -6.64 16.62 -6.95
N ALA A 302 -5.34 16.87 -7.15
CA ALA A 302 -4.68 18.07 -6.66
C ALA A 302 -5.18 19.33 -7.38
N ILE A 303 -5.37 19.29 -8.69
CA ILE A 303 -5.96 20.38 -9.49
C ILE A 303 -7.40 20.69 -9.01
N ARG A 304 -8.19 19.67 -8.69
CA ARG A 304 -9.56 19.86 -8.16
C ARG A 304 -9.61 20.79 -6.95
N VAL A 305 -8.59 20.72 -6.10
CA VAL A 305 -8.50 21.53 -4.87
C VAL A 305 -7.59 22.76 -5.01
N GLY A 306 -7.20 23.12 -6.25
CA GLY A 306 -6.55 24.39 -6.57
C GLY A 306 -5.03 24.35 -6.70
N ALA A 307 -4.40 23.17 -6.75
CA ALA A 307 -2.96 23.10 -7.06
C ALA A 307 -2.66 23.61 -8.49
N THR A 308 -1.55 24.33 -8.66
CA THR A 308 -1.14 24.83 -9.97
C THR A 308 -0.19 23.86 -10.68
N PRO A 309 -0.03 23.97 -12.01
CA PRO A 309 0.96 23.17 -12.75
C PRO A 309 2.40 23.32 -12.23
N GLU A 310 2.78 24.50 -11.76
CA GLU A 310 4.11 24.77 -11.17
C GLU A 310 4.29 24.01 -9.85
N GLN A 311 3.28 24.01 -9.00
CA GLN A 311 3.27 23.23 -7.74
C GLN A 311 3.28 21.72 -8.02
N LEU A 312 2.58 21.26 -9.06
CA LEU A 312 2.67 19.88 -9.51
C LEU A 312 4.09 19.53 -9.97
N ALA A 313 4.75 20.42 -10.73
CA ALA A 313 6.12 20.21 -11.19
C ALA A 313 7.10 20.07 -10.01
N GLU A 314 7.02 20.94 -9.02
CA GLU A 314 7.80 20.85 -7.79
C GLU A 314 7.48 19.57 -7.02
N GLY A 315 6.20 19.25 -6.87
CA GLY A 315 5.74 18.08 -6.12
C GLY A 315 6.22 16.76 -6.75
N PHE A 316 6.11 16.59 -8.05
CA PHE A 316 6.61 15.39 -8.75
C PHE A 316 8.14 15.28 -8.68
N ALA A 317 8.86 16.38 -8.89
CA ALA A 317 10.32 16.39 -8.87
C ALA A 317 10.91 16.06 -7.49
N THR A 318 10.22 16.46 -6.42
CA THR A 318 10.65 16.30 -5.04
C THR A 318 10.04 15.09 -4.33
N PHE A 319 9.10 14.38 -4.96
CA PHE A 319 8.56 13.14 -4.39
C PHE A 319 9.64 12.06 -4.31
N ARG A 320 9.80 11.47 -3.14
CA ARG A 320 10.87 10.52 -2.82
C ARG A 320 10.40 9.07 -2.80
N GLY A 321 9.13 8.82 -3.17
CA GLY A 321 8.55 7.49 -3.17
C GLY A 321 8.07 7.03 -1.80
N ILE A 322 7.82 5.72 -1.71
CA ILE A 322 7.30 5.04 -0.52
C ILE A 322 8.18 3.83 -0.27
N LYS A 323 8.47 3.57 1.00
CA LYS A 323 9.21 2.37 1.39
C LYS A 323 8.49 1.12 0.89
N ARG A 324 9.27 0.17 0.39
CA ARG A 324 8.79 -1.10 -0.16
C ARG A 324 7.90 -0.93 -1.42
N ARG A 325 8.11 0.12 -2.21
CA ARG A 325 7.48 0.33 -3.54
C ARG A 325 8.56 0.71 -4.53
N GLN A 326 9.16 -0.28 -5.21
CA GLN A 326 10.33 -0.14 -6.09
C GLN A 326 11.49 0.61 -5.39
N GLU A 327 11.60 0.39 -4.08
CA GLU A 327 12.61 1.03 -3.24
C GLU A 327 13.97 0.40 -3.49
N VAL A 328 14.95 1.18 -3.96
CA VAL A 328 16.35 0.75 -3.98
C VAL A 328 16.88 0.82 -2.56
N ILE A 329 17.13 -0.32 -1.95
CA ILE A 329 17.58 -0.43 -0.55
C ILE A 329 19.10 -0.49 -0.42
N GLY A 330 19.82 -0.68 -1.52
CA GLY A 330 21.29 -0.66 -1.57
C GLY A 330 21.84 -1.11 -2.92
N GLU A 331 23.11 -0.82 -3.15
CA GLU A 331 23.86 -1.20 -4.37
C GLU A 331 25.26 -1.79 -4.06
N PRO A 332 25.36 -2.78 -3.16
CA PRO A 332 26.64 -3.39 -2.82
C PRO A 332 27.29 -4.04 -4.04
N GLY A 333 28.56 -3.71 -4.30
CA GLY A 333 29.33 -4.24 -5.44
C GLY A 333 28.66 -3.99 -6.80
N HIS A 334 27.97 -2.87 -6.98
CA HIS A 334 27.18 -2.52 -8.16
C HIS A 334 26.02 -3.48 -8.48
N VAL A 335 25.55 -4.25 -7.50
CA VAL A 335 24.31 -5.04 -7.59
C VAL A 335 23.19 -4.24 -6.93
N THR A 336 22.22 -3.79 -7.72
CA THR A 336 21.07 -3.03 -7.18
C THR A 336 20.08 -3.97 -6.53
N VAL A 337 19.79 -3.78 -5.24
CA VAL A 337 18.76 -4.53 -4.51
C VAL A 337 17.51 -3.66 -4.34
N VAL A 338 16.37 -4.16 -4.81
CA VAL A 338 15.09 -3.46 -4.79
C VAL A 338 14.11 -4.22 -3.89
N ASP A 339 13.42 -3.49 -2.98
CA ASP A 339 12.32 -4.02 -2.18
C ASP A 339 10.97 -3.54 -2.75
N ASP A 340 10.04 -4.49 -2.99
CA ASP A 340 8.69 -4.18 -3.44
C ASP A 340 7.65 -5.07 -2.78
N PHE A 341 6.51 -4.49 -2.48
CA PHE A 341 5.38 -5.17 -1.81
C PHE A 341 4.52 -6.02 -2.75
N ALA A 342 4.85 -6.08 -4.04
CA ALA A 342 4.07 -6.79 -5.05
C ALA A 342 3.89 -8.27 -4.70
N HIS A 343 2.65 -8.71 -4.66
CA HIS A 343 2.28 -10.08 -4.32
C HIS A 343 1.12 -10.64 -5.17
N HIS A 344 0.31 -9.79 -5.81
CA HIS A 344 -0.71 -10.17 -6.78
C HIS A 344 -0.09 -10.29 -8.18
N PRO A 345 -0.54 -11.19 -9.10
CA PRO A 345 0.07 -11.35 -10.42
C PRO A 345 0.19 -10.06 -11.21
N THR A 346 -0.88 -9.25 -11.24
CA THR A 346 -0.87 -7.93 -11.88
C THR A 346 0.19 -7.01 -11.27
N ALA A 347 0.30 -6.94 -9.93
CA ALA A 347 1.29 -6.12 -9.26
C ALA A 347 2.73 -6.58 -9.56
N VAL A 348 2.99 -7.89 -9.53
CA VAL A 348 4.30 -8.47 -9.89
C VAL A 348 4.68 -8.07 -11.31
N ARG A 349 3.80 -8.28 -12.28
CA ARG A 349 4.04 -7.95 -13.69
C ARG A 349 4.38 -6.46 -13.87
N VAL A 350 3.52 -5.56 -13.38
CA VAL A 350 3.73 -4.13 -13.62
C VAL A 350 4.96 -3.58 -12.87
N THR A 351 5.32 -4.18 -11.72
CA THR A 351 6.56 -3.84 -11.01
C THR A 351 7.79 -4.28 -11.82
N LEU A 352 7.82 -5.52 -12.32
CA LEU A 352 8.94 -6.02 -13.12
C LEU A 352 9.07 -5.26 -14.45
N ASP A 353 7.95 -4.94 -15.12
CA ASP A 353 7.94 -4.10 -16.32
C ASP A 353 8.53 -2.71 -16.04
N ALA A 354 8.19 -2.09 -14.91
CA ALA A 354 8.75 -0.81 -14.51
C ALA A 354 10.23 -0.87 -14.18
N LEU A 355 10.68 -1.92 -13.49
CA LEU A 355 12.10 -2.14 -13.21
C LEU A 355 12.90 -2.40 -14.51
N ARG A 356 12.31 -3.13 -15.47
CA ARG A 356 12.91 -3.32 -16.79
C ARG A 356 13.02 -1.98 -17.55
N GLN A 357 12.03 -1.12 -17.48
CA GLN A 357 12.10 0.23 -18.05
C GLN A 357 13.17 1.10 -17.37
N ARG A 358 13.26 1.03 -16.03
CA ARG A 358 14.20 1.83 -15.24
C ARG A 358 15.65 1.41 -15.43
N PHE A 359 15.92 0.12 -15.48
CA PHE A 359 17.27 -0.44 -15.48
C PHE A 359 17.73 -1.00 -16.85
N GLY A 360 16.90 -0.84 -17.88
CA GLY A 360 17.26 -1.18 -19.27
C GLY A 360 17.70 -2.65 -19.43
N GLY A 361 18.86 -2.84 -20.08
CA GLY A 361 19.41 -4.16 -20.40
C GLY A 361 20.17 -4.87 -19.26
N ARG A 362 20.11 -4.35 -18.03
CA ARG A 362 20.69 -5.03 -16.85
C ARG A 362 19.94 -6.33 -16.58
N ARG A 363 20.64 -7.38 -16.13
CA ARG A 363 20.01 -8.65 -15.78
C ARG A 363 19.10 -8.47 -14.55
N LEU A 364 17.80 -8.76 -14.71
CA LEU A 364 16.77 -8.59 -13.69
C LEU A 364 16.40 -9.92 -13.06
N TRP A 365 16.62 -10.02 -11.76
CA TRP A 365 16.18 -11.13 -10.92
C TRP A 365 14.87 -10.76 -10.26
N ALA A 366 13.88 -11.65 -10.31
CA ALA A 366 12.67 -11.58 -9.50
C ALA A 366 12.75 -12.64 -8.40
N VAL A 367 12.81 -12.22 -7.15
CA VAL A 367 12.80 -13.10 -5.97
C VAL A 367 11.49 -12.90 -5.26
N TRP A 368 10.58 -13.89 -5.36
CA TRP A 368 9.20 -13.72 -4.93
C TRP A 368 8.78 -14.68 -3.82
N GLU A 369 8.04 -14.16 -2.81
CA GLU A 369 7.46 -14.92 -1.70
C GLU A 369 5.92 -14.97 -1.82
N PRO A 370 5.32 -16.16 -2.02
CA PRO A 370 3.86 -16.35 -1.89
C PRO A 370 3.46 -16.29 -0.41
N ARG A 371 2.97 -15.14 0.07
CA ARG A 371 2.71 -14.93 1.50
C ARG A 371 1.30 -14.44 1.82
N SER A 372 0.65 -13.67 0.94
CA SER A 372 -0.70 -13.16 1.18
C SER A 372 -1.73 -14.29 1.23
N ALA A 373 -2.90 -14.02 1.81
CA ALA A 373 -4.01 -14.97 1.85
C ALA A 373 -4.38 -15.49 0.44
N THR A 374 -4.25 -14.64 -0.57
CA THR A 374 -4.54 -14.97 -1.97
C THR A 374 -3.37 -15.68 -2.65
N SER A 375 -2.13 -15.16 -2.51
CA SER A 375 -0.95 -15.68 -3.23
C SER A 375 -0.50 -17.07 -2.76
N ARG A 376 -0.88 -17.49 -1.55
CA ARG A 376 -0.64 -18.85 -1.05
C ARG A 376 -1.60 -19.90 -1.62
N ARG A 377 -2.61 -19.46 -2.36
CA ARG A 377 -3.65 -20.35 -2.94
C ARG A 377 -3.44 -20.51 -4.43
N SER A 378 -3.92 -21.62 -4.97
CA SER A 378 -3.82 -21.97 -6.39
C SER A 378 -4.69 -21.11 -7.33
N VAL A 379 -5.51 -20.20 -6.77
CA VAL A 379 -6.47 -19.36 -7.53
C VAL A 379 -5.80 -18.61 -8.69
N PHE A 380 -4.56 -18.13 -8.51
CA PHE A 380 -3.81 -17.40 -9.54
C PHE A 380 -2.61 -18.16 -10.09
N GLN A 381 -2.53 -19.49 -9.90
CA GLN A 381 -1.39 -20.30 -10.35
C GLN A 381 -1.04 -20.05 -11.82
N ALA A 382 -2.03 -20.00 -12.70
CA ALA A 382 -1.83 -19.77 -14.13
C ALA A 382 -1.42 -18.33 -14.45
N GLN A 383 -2.01 -17.34 -13.78
CA GLN A 383 -1.73 -15.93 -14.02
C GLN A 383 -0.30 -15.56 -13.59
N TYR A 384 0.24 -16.20 -12.55
CA TYR A 384 1.65 -16.01 -12.18
C TYR A 384 2.62 -16.47 -13.26
N ALA A 385 2.28 -17.46 -14.07
CA ALA A 385 3.15 -17.90 -15.16
C ALA A 385 3.42 -16.81 -16.22
N GLU A 386 2.57 -15.78 -16.30
CA GLU A 386 2.72 -14.64 -17.21
C GLU A 386 3.26 -13.38 -16.50
N ALA A 387 3.31 -13.40 -15.17
CA ALA A 387 3.66 -12.21 -14.40
C ALA A 387 5.16 -11.90 -14.36
N PHE A 388 6.01 -12.87 -14.74
CA PHE A 388 7.46 -12.78 -14.63
C PHE A 388 8.18 -12.60 -15.97
N ASP A 389 7.47 -12.39 -17.08
CA ASP A 389 8.05 -12.30 -18.44
C ASP A 389 9.15 -11.22 -18.58
N ALA A 390 9.13 -10.18 -17.77
CA ALA A 390 10.14 -9.12 -17.77
C ALA A 390 11.43 -9.50 -17.00
N ALA A 391 11.45 -10.59 -16.23
CA ALA A 391 12.61 -11.03 -15.48
C ALA A 391 13.48 -11.97 -16.32
N ASP A 392 14.82 -11.91 -16.13
CA ASP A 392 15.75 -12.86 -16.72
C ASP A 392 15.92 -14.11 -15.86
N GLN A 393 15.77 -13.96 -14.53
CA GLN A 393 15.85 -15.03 -13.55
C GLN A 393 14.75 -14.88 -12.49
N VAL A 394 14.13 -16.01 -12.13
CA VAL A 394 13.06 -16.04 -11.14
C VAL A 394 13.39 -17.05 -10.04
N ILE A 395 13.35 -16.61 -8.80
CA ILE A 395 13.42 -17.47 -7.62
C ILE A 395 12.10 -17.35 -6.87
N ILE A 396 11.48 -18.51 -6.61
CA ILE A 396 10.18 -18.58 -5.95
C ILE A 396 10.39 -19.28 -4.62
N ALA A 397 10.04 -18.61 -3.51
CA ALA A 397 10.04 -19.26 -2.20
C ALA A 397 8.89 -20.26 -2.09
N GLU A 398 9.02 -21.26 -1.20
CA GLU A 398 7.86 -22.04 -0.79
C GLU A 398 6.81 -21.14 -0.07
N PRO A 399 5.50 -21.43 -0.24
CA PRO A 399 4.46 -20.59 0.33
C PRO A 399 4.55 -20.48 1.85
N PHE A 400 4.54 -19.27 2.37
CA PHE A 400 4.61 -19.02 3.80
C PHE A 400 3.42 -19.67 4.54
N GLY A 401 3.70 -20.58 5.51
CA GLY A 401 2.66 -21.27 6.28
C GLY A 401 1.78 -22.21 5.43
N ALA A 402 2.34 -22.84 4.43
CA ALA A 402 1.64 -23.78 3.52
C ALA A 402 0.93 -24.94 4.26
N SER A 403 1.42 -25.38 5.42
CA SER A 403 0.83 -26.45 6.24
C SER A 403 -0.58 -26.15 6.75
N ALA A 404 -1.06 -24.92 6.63
CA ALA A 404 -2.41 -24.51 7.06
C ALA A 404 -3.48 -24.61 5.95
N LEU A 405 -3.11 -25.00 4.73
CA LEU A 405 -4.02 -25.12 3.56
C LEU A 405 -4.28 -26.58 3.23
N SER A 406 -5.47 -26.86 2.70
CA SER A 406 -5.85 -28.21 2.24
C SER A 406 -5.04 -28.61 1.01
N GLU A 407 -4.83 -29.92 0.85
CA GLU A 407 -4.15 -30.48 -0.32
C GLU A 407 -4.95 -30.12 -1.60
N GLY A 408 -4.29 -29.52 -2.61
CA GLY A 408 -4.91 -29.02 -3.86
C GLY A 408 -5.40 -27.55 -3.82
N GLU A 409 -5.51 -26.92 -2.65
CA GLU A 409 -5.80 -25.49 -2.55
C GLU A 409 -4.54 -24.63 -2.48
N ALA A 410 -3.41 -25.23 -2.14
CA ALA A 410 -2.14 -24.54 -1.99
C ALA A 410 -1.52 -24.20 -3.35
N PHE A 411 -0.91 -23.03 -3.41
CA PHE A 411 -0.03 -22.64 -4.52
C PHE A 411 1.19 -23.56 -4.60
N SER A 412 1.65 -23.90 -5.80
CA SER A 412 2.83 -24.73 -6.05
C SER A 412 3.97 -23.92 -6.64
N SER A 413 5.01 -23.67 -5.85
CA SER A 413 6.22 -22.98 -6.30
C SER A 413 6.97 -23.79 -7.37
N GLY A 414 7.02 -25.11 -7.22
CA GLY A 414 7.62 -26.00 -8.21
C GLY A 414 6.91 -25.96 -9.57
N ALA A 415 5.58 -26.06 -9.57
CA ALA A 415 4.80 -26.00 -10.81
C ALA A 415 4.92 -24.64 -11.51
N LEU A 416 5.04 -23.53 -10.75
CA LEU A 416 5.31 -22.23 -11.35
C LEU A 416 6.71 -22.18 -11.96
N ALA A 417 7.74 -22.68 -11.27
CA ALA A 417 9.11 -22.72 -11.81
C ALA A 417 9.18 -23.53 -13.11
N GLU A 418 8.50 -24.68 -13.19
CA GLU A 418 8.39 -25.49 -14.41
C GLU A 418 7.69 -24.73 -15.54
N ALA A 419 6.55 -24.05 -15.24
CA ALA A 419 5.80 -23.28 -16.22
C ALA A 419 6.62 -22.11 -16.79
N LEU A 420 7.37 -21.39 -15.95
CA LEU A 420 8.27 -20.31 -16.36
C LEU A 420 9.43 -20.84 -17.22
N THR A 421 10.04 -21.95 -16.82
CA THR A 421 11.12 -22.58 -17.57
C THR A 421 10.65 -23.05 -18.96
N ALA A 422 9.43 -23.58 -19.06
CA ALA A 422 8.82 -23.95 -20.35
C ALA A 422 8.57 -22.72 -21.25
N ARG A 423 8.44 -21.51 -20.68
CA ARG A 423 8.34 -20.23 -21.40
C ARG A 423 9.71 -19.59 -21.71
N GLY A 424 10.81 -20.22 -21.32
CA GLY A 424 12.17 -19.73 -21.56
C GLY A 424 12.70 -18.77 -20.48
N VAL A 425 12.03 -18.65 -19.35
CA VAL A 425 12.52 -17.87 -18.19
C VAL A 425 13.26 -18.82 -17.25
N GLU A 426 14.49 -18.50 -16.88
CA GLU A 426 15.26 -19.31 -15.92
C GLU A 426 14.62 -19.20 -14.53
N ALA A 427 13.99 -20.27 -14.03
CA ALA A 427 13.25 -20.25 -12.79
C ALA A 427 13.57 -21.45 -11.88
N VAL A 428 13.54 -21.22 -10.55
CA VAL A 428 13.76 -22.26 -9.54
C VAL A 428 12.88 -21.98 -8.31
N ALA A 429 12.33 -23.04 -7.71
CA ALA A 429 11.70 -23.00 -6.41
C ALA A 429 12.72 -23.34 -5.32
N LEU A 430 12.74 -22.58 -4.22
CA LEU A 430 13.65 -22.78 -3.09
C LEU A 430 12.89 -22.74 -1.76
N PRO A 431 13.36 -23.48 -0.73
CA PRO A 431 12.58 -23.68 0.49
C PRO A 431 12.44 -22.42 1.34
N ASP A 432 13.46 -21.58 1.41
CA ASP A 432 13.51 -20.47 2.36
C ASP A 432 14.47 -19.34 1.95
N ALA A 433 14.51 -18.30 2.77
CA ALA A 433 15.35 -17.13 2.54
C ALA A 433 16.85 -17.43 2.58
N ASP A 434 17.31 -18.45 3.32
CA ASP A 434 18.72 -18.81 3.40
C ASP A 434 19.18 -19.48 2.09
N ALA A 435 18.44 -20.46 1.61
CA ALA A 435 18.72 -21.11 0.32
C ALA A 435 18.65 -20.10 -0.83
N ILE A 436 17.72 -19.13 -0.78
CA ILE A 436 17.60 -18.06 -1.76
C ILE A 436 18.83 -17.15 -1.73
N ALA A 437 19.24 -16.72 -0.54
CA ALA A 437 20.42 -15.87 -0.37
C ALA A 437 21.67 -16.57 -0.94
N ASP A 438 21.89 -17.85 -0.62
CA ASP A 438 23.02 -18.62 -1.11
C ASP A 438 23.10 -18.64 -2.65
N VAL A 439 21.97 -18.88 -3.31
CA VAL A 439 21.90 -18.92 -4.79
C VAL A 439 22.15 -17.54 -5.39
N VAL A 440 21.52 -16.48 -4.85
CA VAL A 440 21.73 -15.11 -5.35
C VAL A 440 23.18 -14.69 -5.13
N LEU A 441 23.73 -14.90 -3.93
CA LEU A 441 25.12 -14.56 -3.60
C LEU A 441 26.13 -15.33 -4.46
N ALA A 442 25.87 -16.59 -4.80
CA ALA A 442 26.74 -17.37 -5.67
C ALA A 442 26.73 -16.89 -7.12
N ARG A 443 25.59 -16.45 -7.65
CA ARG A 443 25.35 -16.24 -9.10
C ARG A 443 25.19 -14.78 -9.53
N ALA A 444 24.95 -13.85 -8.61
CA ALA A 444 24.84 -12.43 -8.92
C ALA A 444 26.17 -11.88 -9.47
N ARG A 445 26.06 -10.88 -10.35
CA ARG A 445 27.17 -10.20 -11.00
C ARG A 445 27.02 -8.69 -10.84
N PRO A 446 28.10 -7.92 -10.84
CA PRO A 446 27.99 -6.46 -10.96
C PRO A 446 27.04 -6.07 -12.09
N MET A 447 26.25 -5.03 -11.88
CA MET A 447 25.18 -4.53 -12.75
C MET A 447 23.91 -5.38 -12.76
N ASP A 448 23.78 -6.44 -11.97
CA ASP A 448 22.48 -7.09 -11.78
C ASP A 448 21.51 -6.23 -10.98
N VAL A 449 20.22 -6.46 -11.19
CA VAL A 449 19.13 -5.90 -10.39
C VAL A 449 18.38 -7.06 -9.72
N VAL A 450 18.35 -7.08 -8.41
CA VAL A 450 17.65 -8.10 -7.62
C VAL A 450 16.41 -7.50 -6.99
N ALA A 451 15.24 -7.80 -7.56
CA ALA A 451 13.94 -7.35 -7.04
C ALA A 451 13.38 -8.39 -6.05
N VAL A 452 13.30 -8.02 -4.80
CA VAL A 452 12.70 -8.84 -3.73
C VAL A 452 11.23 -8.42 -3.59
N LEU A 453 10.33 -9.35 -3.93
CA LEU A 453 8.89 -9.13 -4.02
C LEU A 453 8.18 -9.89 -2.89
N SER A 454 7.71 -9.18 -1.86
CA SER A 454 7.03 -9.79 -0.71
C SER A 454 6.19 -8.78 0.05
N ASN A 455 5.01 -9.18 0.53
CA ASN A 455 4.22 -8.38 1.44
C ASN A 455 4.56 -8.62 2.93
N GLY A 456 5.64 -9.37 3.22
CA GLY A 456 6.12 -9.66 4.57
C GLY A 456 7.61 -9.36 4.77
N GLY A 457 8.18 -9.92 5.83
CA GLY A 457 9.60 -9.73 6.17
C GLY A 457 10.57 -10.68 5.45
N PHE A 458 10.06 -11.64 4.69
CA PHE A 458 10.80 -12.61 3.87
C PHE A 458 12.04 -13.21 4.57
N GLY A 459 11.87 -13.66 5.83
CA GLY A 459 12.96 -14.28 6.60
C GLY A 459 14.22 -13.44 6.75
N GLY A 460 14.13 -12.11 6.61
CA GLY A 460 15.26 -11.20 6.66
C GLY A 460 16.14 -11.20 5.40
N LEU A 461 15.62 -11.71 4.27
CA LEU A 461 16.37 -11.85 3.01
C LEU A 461 17.04 -10.55 2.56
N HIS A 462 16.37 -9.41 2.71
CA HIS A 462 16.93 -8.11 2.34
C HIS A 462 18.28 -7.84 3.01
N LYS A 463 18.35 -8.03 4.33
CA LYS A 463 19.58 -7.86 5.10
C LYS A 463 20.66 -8.86 4.67
N LYS A 464 20.29 -10.15 4.50
CA LYS A 464 21.22 -11.20 4.08
C LYS A 464 21.84 -10.88 2.71
N LEU A 465 21.04 -10.39 1.76
CA LEU A 465 21.53 -9.99 0.44
C LEU A 465 22.48 -8.80 0.51
N LEU A 466 22.11 -7.73 1.24
CA LEU A 466 22.96 -6.55 1.36
C LEU A 466 24.31 -6.88 2.00
N GLU A 467 24.30 -7.56 3.14
CA GLU A 467 25.52 -7.94 3.86
C GLU A 467 26.38 -8.94 3.06
N GLY A 468 25.75 -9.94 2.43
CA GLY A 468 26.44 -10.96 1.64
C GLY A 468 27.04 -10.42 0.34
N LEU A 469 26.33 -9.54 -0.37
CA LEU A 469 26.87 -8.89 -1.58
C LEU A 469 27.99 -7.91 -1.24
N GLU A 470 27.90 -7.18 -0.12
CA GLU A 470 28.97 -6.33 0.37
C GLU A 470 30.22 -7.15 0.72
N ALA A 471 30.06 -8.27 1.42
CA ALA A 471 31.17 -9.17 1.75
C ALA A 471 31.82 -9.78 0.48
N ARG A 472 31.02 -10.04 -0.57
CA ARG A 472 31.51 -10.66 -1.80
C ARG A 472 32.20 -9.66 -2.75
N PHE A 473 31.66 -8.45 -2.86
CA PHE A 473 32.08 -7.48 -3.89
C PHE A 473 32.61 -6.16 -3.31
N GLY A 474 32.38 -5.87 -2.01
CA GLY A 474 32.74 -4.60 -1.37
C GLY A 474 34.22 -4.48 -0.98
N ALA A 475 35.00 -5.57 -1.08
CA ALA A 475 36.45 -5.47 -0.97
C ALA A 475 37.00 -4.94 -2.30
N GLU A 476 37.30 -3.64 -2.38
CA GLU A 476 38.15 -3.14 -3.46
C GLU A 476 39.46 -3.98 -3.48
N PRO A 477 39.92 -4.44 -4.63
CA PRO A 477 41.26 -5.01 -4.71
C PRO A 477 42.24 -3.88 -4.41
N THR A 478 42.90 -3.98 -3.24
CA THR A 478 44.05 -3.13 -2.84
C THR A 478 45.15 -3.16 -3.87
#